data_36aad25a23e83a0e1edc108f74801d1e
#
_entry.id   36aad25a23e83a0e1edc108f74801d1e
#
_cell.length_a   1.000
_cell.length_b   1.000
_cell.length_c   1.000
_cell.angle_alpha   90.00
_cell.angle_beta   90.00
_cell.angle_gamma   90.00
#
_symmetry.space_group_name_H-M   'P 1'
#
loop_
_entity.id
_entity.type
_entity.pdbx_description
1 polymer ?
#
loop_
_entity_poly.entity_id
_entity_poly.type
_entity_poly.pdbx_seq_one_letter_code
_entity_poly.pdbx_strand_id
1 'polypeptide(L)'
;MATALPPSFMFATGIENSIPTIQGGRRRIDQMEKCGHYARWREDFDLVEDLGLSVLRYGPPLHLTFLGPGRFDWSFADETFADLRARNIAPIVDLCHFGVPDWIGDFQNPDFPELFAGYARAFACRFPWVQLYTPVNEMYICALFSARYGWWNEQLRTDRGFVTALKHVVRANVRAMQEILSVRPEAIFIQSESTEGYHADDPSAL
;
A
#
# COMPACT_ATOMS: atom_id res chain seq x y z
N MET A 1 1.99 -16.40 19.89
CA MET A 1 0.83 -15.77 20.55
C MET A 1 0.53 -14.50 19.76
N ALA A 2 -0.70 -14.27 19.34
CA ALA A 2 -1.07 -12.99 18.76
C ALA A 2 -0.92 -11.92 19.85
N THR A 3 -0.13 -10.89 19.61
CA THR A 3 -0.03 -9.75 20.51
C THR A 3 -1.37 -9.03 20.49
N ALA A 4 -2.13 -9.06 21.59
CA ALA A 4 -3.32 -8.26 21.70
C ALA A 4 -2.95 -6.79 21.50
N LEU A 5 -3.69 -6.11 20.62
CA LEU A 5 -3.53 -4.66 20.46
C LEU A 5 -3.75 -3.97 21.80
N PRO A 6 -2.93 -2.97 22.15
CA PRO A 6 -3.11 -2.26 23.40
C PRO A 6 -4.49 -1.59 23.45
N PRO A 7 -5.19 -1.57 24.61
CA PRO A 7 -6.48 -0.93 24.76
C PRO A 7 -6.43 0.61 24.76
N SER A 8 -5.26 1.18 24.56
CA SER A 8 -4.97 2.62 24.61
C SER A 8 -4.64 3.16 23.21
N PHE A 9 -4.68 4.48 23.07
CA PHE A 9 -4.30 5.21 21.86
C PHE A 9 -2.91 4.78 21.37
N MET A 10 -2.80 4.43 20.06
CA MET A 10 -1.54 4.02 19.45
C MET A 10 -0.93 5.19 18.67
N PHE A 11 0.32 5.51 18.97
CA PHE A 11 1.16 6.32 18.10
C PHE A 11 1.88 5.40 17.12
N ALA A 12 1.92 5.80 15.85
CA ALA A 12 2.63 5.09 14.79
C ALA A 12 3.39 6.10 13.93
N THR A 13 4.50 5.67 13.35
CA THR A 13 5.15 6.34 12.23
C THR A 13 5.00 5.49 10.97
N GLY A 14 5.48 5.98 9.82
CA GLY A 14 5.41 5.25 8.56
C GLY A 14 6.68 5.39 7.74
N ILE A 15 7.00 4.33 7.00
CA ILE A 15 7.98 4.35 5.91
C ILE A 15 7.19 4.11 4.63
N GLU A 16 7.18 5.12 3.76
CA GLU A 16 6.38 5.11 2.55
C GLU A 16 6.99 4.18 1.49
N ASN A 17 6.18 3.26 0.98
CA ASN A 17 6.53 2.31 -0.07
C ASN A 17 5.88 2.64 -1.42
N SER A 18 5.56 3.92 -1.67
CA SER A 18 4.90 4.34 -2.90
C SER A 18 5.79 4.17 -4.14
N ILE A 19 5.14 3.75 -5.22
CA ILE A 19 5.81 3.33 -6.45
C ILE A 19 5.09 3.79 -7.74
N PRO A 20 4.53 5.01 -7.81
CA PRO A 20 3.88 5.44 -9.04
C PRO A 20 4.86 5.54 -10.21
N THR A 21 4.35 5.39 -11.43
CA THR A 21 5.12 5.65 -12.65
C THR A 21 4.77 7.00 -13.24
N ILE A 22 5.73 7.61 -13.96
CA ILE A 22 5.58 8.87 -14.69
C ILE A 22 6.13 8.73 -16.11
N GLN A 23 6.01 9.76 -16.94
CA GLN A 23 6.53 9.79 -18.31
C GLN A 23 5.94 8.66 -19.18
N GLY A 24 4.63 8.41 -19.08
CA GLY A 24 3.96 7.35 -19.83
C GLY A 24 4.40 5.94 -19.39
N GLY A 25 4.56 5.74 -18.10
CA GLY A 25 4.95 4.44 -17.52
C GLY A 25 6.46 4.12 -17.60
N ARG A 26 7.28 4.98 -18.24
CA ARG A 26 8.70 4.70 -18.49
C ARG A 26 9.62 4.89 -17.29
N ARG A 27 9.17 5.63 -16.28
CA ARG A 27 9.97 5.91 -15.08
C ARG A 27 9.13 5.66 -13.84
N ARG A 28 9.60 4.74 -13.01
CA ARG A 28 9.05 4.50 -11.67
C ARG A 28 9.63 5.49 -10.67
N ILE A 29 8.80 5.96 -9.77
CA ILE A 29 9.21 6.74 -8.61
C ILE A 29 9.11 5.79 -7.41
N ASP A 30 10.23 5.23 -7.00
CA ASP A 30 10.31 4.37 -5.83
C ASP A 30 10.81 5.19 -4.64
N GLN A 31 9.95 5.40 -3.63
CA GLN A 31 10.31 6.22 -2.48
C GLN A 31 11.29 5.51 -1.54
N MET A 32 11.19 4.18 -1.42
CA MET A 32 12.16 3.42 -0.63
C MET A 32 13.58 3.51 -1.24
N GLU A 33 13.71 3.44 -2.56
CA GLU A 33 14.98 3.65 -3.24
C GLU A 33 15.51 5.07 -3.00
N LYS A 34 14.65 6.09 -3.17
CA LYS A 34 15.04 7.50 -3.03
C LYS A 34 15.54 7.87 -1.65
N CYS A 35 14.95 7.33 -0.59
CA CYS A 35 15.42 7.57 0.78
C CYS A 35 16.53 6.59 1.21
N GLY A 36 16.92 5.66 0.34
CA GLY A 36 18.00 4.70 0.60
C GLY A 36 17.57 3.57 1.55
N HIS A 37 16.27 3.36 1.74
CA HIS A 37 15.72 2.39 2.69
C HIS A 37 16.19 0.96 2.40
N TYR A 38 16.30 0.55 1.15
CA TYR A 38 16.76 -0.81 0.80
C TYR A 38 18.12 -1.16 1.39
N ALA A 39 19.01 -0.17 1.52
CA ALA A 39 20.34 -0.38 2.09
C ALA A 39 20.39 -0.11 3.60
N ARG A 40 19.51 0.73 4.12
CA ARG A 40 19.56 1.24 5.50
C ARG A 40 18.32 0.91 6.33
N TRP A 41 17.52 -0.04 5.93
CA TRP A 41 16.26 -0.35 6.62
C TRP A 41 16.44 -0.72 8.10
N ARG A 42 17.61 -1.29 8.49
CA ARG A 42 17.91 -1.58 9.89
C ARG A 42 18.09 -0.31 10.71
N GLU A 43 18.80 0.69 10.15
CA GLU A 43 18.96 2.01 10.77
C GLU A 43 17.61 2.72 10.89
N ASP A 44 16.77 2.63 9.88
CA ASP A 44 15.43 3.22 9.89
C ASP A 44 14.56 2.58 10.99
N PHE A 45 14.67 1.26 11.22
CA PHE A 45 13.97 0.58 12.30
C PHE A 45 14.56 0.90 13.68
N ASP A 46 15.88 1.09 13.78
CA ASP A 46 16.52 1.59 15.01
C ASP A 46 15.94 2.97 15.39
N LEU A 47 15.74 3.87 14.42
CA LEU A 47 15.11 5.17 14.65
C LEU A 47 13.65 5.06 15.12
N VAL A 48 12.90 4.07 14.68
CA VAL A 48 11.53 3.82 15.16
C VAL A 48 11.53 3.41 16.63
N GLU A 49 12.50 2.56 17.05
CA GLU A 49 12.68 2.17 18.46
C GLU A 49 13.15 3.35 19.30
N ASP A 50 14.09 4.15 18.81
CA ASP A 50 14.59 5.34 19.50
C ASP A 50 13.49 6.40 19.76
N LEU A 51 12.48 6.47 18.88
CA LEU A 51 11.27 7.26 19.08
C LEU A 51 10.32 6.66 20.13
N GLY A 52 10.59 5.45 20.63
CA GLY A 52 9.71 4.74 21.56
C GLY A 52 8.42 4.23 20.93
N LEU A 53 8.38 4.04 19.61
CA LEU A 53 7.21 3.58 18.89
C LEU A 53 7.23 2.04 18.73
N SER A 54 6.07 1.44 18.92
CA SER A 54 5.86 -0.01 18.76
C SER A 54 4.94 -0.36 17.60
N VAL A 55 4.53 0.65 16.82
CA VAL A 55 3.69 0.48 15.62
C VAL A 55 4.30 1.25 14.46
N LEU A 56 4.46 0.57 13.33
CA LEU A 56 5.03 1.14 12.10
C LEU A 56 4.13 0.84 10.91
N ARG A 57 3.70 1.86 10.17
CA ARG A 57 3.09 1.64 8.87
C ARG A 57 4.20 1.34 7.87
N TYR A 58 4.15 0.13 7.32
CA TYR A 58 5.22 -0.42 6.50
C TYR A 58 4.67 -1.48 5.53
N GLY A 59 5.18 -1.52 4.32
CA GLY A 59 4.79 -2.52 3.34
C GLY A 59 5.94 -2.96 2.46
N PRO A 60 5.88 -4.16 1.88
CA PRO A 60 6.89 -4.60 0.92
C PRO A 60 6.78 -3.78 -0.37
N PRO A 61 7.90 -3.63 -1.13
CA PRO A 61 7.89 -2.99 -2.44
C PRO A 61 7.13 -3.86 -3.45
N LEU A 62 5.86 -3.54 -3.69
CA LEU A 62 4.95 -4.38 -4.48
C LEU A 62 5.54 -4.79 -5.84
N HIS A 63 6.22 -3.88 -6.54
CA HIS A 63 6.78 -4.13 -7.87
C HIS A 63 7.99 -5.09 -7.88
N LEU A 64 8.73 -5.17 -6.77
CA LEU A 64 9.84 -6.12 -6.62
C LEU A 64 9.36 -7.45 -6.02
N THR A 65 8.28 -7.42 -5.26
CA THR A 65 7.76 -8.60 -4.57
C THR A 65 6.79 -9.42 -5.44
N PHE A 66 5.93 -8.75 -6.22
CA PHE A 66 4.88 -9.40 -7.02
C PHE A 66 5.29 -9.49 -8.49
N LEU A 67 5.95 -10.60 -8.86
CA LEU A 67 6.57 -10.81 -10.18
C LEU A 67 5.64 -11.42 -11.24
N GLY A 68 4.43 -11.81 -10.86
CA GLY A 68 3.44 -12.43 -11.75
C GLY A 68 2.42 -13.26 -10.97
N PRO A 69 1.34 -13.74 -11.61
CA PRO A 69 0.37 -14.61 -10.96
C PRO A 69 1.03 -15.81 -10.29
N GLY A 70 0.89 -15.94 -8.97
CA GLY A 70 1.52 -16.99 -8.16
C GLY A 70 3.06 -16.93 -8.08
N ARG A 71 3.69 -15.87 -8.54
CA ARG A 71 5.16 -15.69 -8.53
C ARG A 71 5.53 -14.49 -7.68
N PHE A 72 6.29 -14.75 -6.62
CA PHE A 72 6.68 -13.75 -5.63
C PHE A 72 8.16 -13.83 -5.31
N ASP A 73 8.81 -12.69 -5.10
CA ASP A 73 10.09 -12.60 -4.44
C ASP A 73 9.88 -11.99 -3.04
N TRP A 74 9.98 -12.82 -2.03
CA TRP A 74 9.78 -12.43 -0.64
C TRP A 74 11.08 -12.07 0.09
N SER A 75 12.25 -12.15 -0.56
CA SER A 75 13.55 -12.06 0.10
C SER A 75 13.69 -10.81 0.98
N PHE A 76 13.38 -9.63 0.43
CA PHE A 76 13.42 -8.38 1.20
C PHE A 76 12.35 -8.32 2.30
N ALA A 77 11.13 -8.78 1.99
CA ALA A 77 10.05 -8.81 2.96
C ALA A 77 10.34 -9.81 4.10
N ASP A 78 10.94 -10.97 3.80
CA ASP A 78 11.31 -11.95 4.83
C ASP A 78 12.28 -11.38 5.85
N GLU A 79 13.32 -10.67 5.38
CA GLU A 79 14.30 -10.05 6.26
C GLU A 79 13.68 -8.93 7.11
N THR A 80 12.98 -8.01 6.48
CA THR A 80 12.42 -6.82 7.16
C THR A 80 11.30 -7.19 8.13
N PHE A 81 10.39 -8.09 7.75
CA PHE A 81 9.30 -8.53 8.63
C PHE A 81 9.79 -9.46 9.76
N ALA A 82 10.86 -10.24 9.55
CA ALA A 82 11.47 -10.98 10.64
C ALA A 82 12.09 -10.05 11.69
N ASP A 83 12.75 -8.99 11.26
CA ASP A 83 13.36 -7.99 12.15
C ASP A 83 12.30 -7.17 12.91
N LEU A 84 11.25 -6.70 12.23
CA LEU A 84 10.11 -6.04 12.90
C LEU A 84 9.51 -6.91 14.00
N ARG A 85 9.35 -8.22 13.72
CA ARG A 85 8.84 -9.17 14.70
C ARG A 85 9.80 -9.35 15.88
N ALA A 86 11.11 -9.42 15.62
CA ALA A 86 12.13 -9.55 16.66
C ALA A 86 12.18 -8.33 17.58
N ARG A 87 11.94 -7.12 17.04
CA ARG A 87 11.86 -5.84 17.77
C ARG A 87 10.51 -5.63 18.48
N ASN A 88 9.53 -6.51 18.29
CA ASN A 88 8.14 -6.34 18.76
C ASN A 88 7.47 -5.06 18.18
N ILE A 89 7.85 -4.64 16.98
CA ILE A 89 7.19 -3.58 16.23
C ILE A 89 6.04 -4.20 15.43
N ALA A 90 4.81 -3.76 15.70
CA ALA A 90 3.61 -4.21 14.98
C ALA A 90 3.47 -3.43 13.66
N PRO A 91 3.53 -4.09 12.48
CA PRO A 91 3.33 -3.39 11.23
C PRO A 91 1.84 -3.17 10.93
N ILE A 92 1.49 -1.96 10.48
CA ILE A 92 0.29 -1.70 9.69
C ILE A 92 0.71 -1.89 8.24
N VAL A 93 0.32 -3.02 7.64
CA VAL A 93 0.89 -3.41 6.35
C VAL A 93 0.19 -2.72 5.20
N ASP A 94 0.94 -1.88 4.50
CA ASP A 94 0.54 -1.18 3.28
C ASP A 94 0.93 -2.03 2.06
N LEU A 95 -0.06 -2.65 1.41
CA LEU A 95 0.21 -3.62 0.34
C LEU A 95 0.27 -2.98 -1.06
N CYS A 96 -0.40 -1.84 -1.26
CA CYS A 96 -0.39 -1.14 -2.55
C CYS A 96 -0.44 0.38 -2.35
N HIS A 97 0.68 1.05 -2.65
CA HIS A 97 0.83 2.49 -2.49
C HIS A 97 1.13 3.16 -3.83
N PHE A 98 0.09 3.70 -4.47
CA PHE A 98 0.09 4.54 -5.67
C PHE A 98 0.67 3.95 -6.96
N GLY A 99 0.98 2.66 -6.98
CA GLY A 99 1.51 2.05 -8.20
C GLY A 99 1.38 0.53 -8.20
N VAL A 100 1.57 -0.05 -9.36
CA VAL A 100 1.51 -1.50 -9.58
C VAL A 100 2.76 -1.98 -10.32
N PRO A 101 3.11 -3.29 -10.27
CA PRO A 101 4.18 -3.86 -11.09
C PRO A 101 3.96 -3.62 -12.59
N ASP A 102 5.06 -3.48 -13.36
CA ASP A 102 5.00 -3.19 -14.80
C ASP A 102 4.19 -4.22 -15.60
N TRP A 103 4.23 -5.49 -15.20
CA TRP A 103 3.48 -6.56 -15.86
C TRP A 103 1.95 -6.46 -15.68
N ILE A 104 1.46 -5.74 -14.65
CA ILE A 104 0.05 -5.40 -14.48
C ILE A 104 -0.33 -4.22 -15.38
N GLY A 105 0.62 -3.33 -15.64
CA GLY A 105 0.43 -2.11 -16.40
C GLY A 105 0.01 -0.94 -15.52
N ASP A 106 -1.30 -0.75 -15.37
CA ASP A 106 -1.86 0.37 -14.62
C ASP A 106 -3.26 0.04 -14.04
N PHE A 107 -3.93 1.04 -13.47
CA PHE A 107 -5.25 0.87 -12.84
C PHE A 107 -6.42 0.77 -13.84
N GLN A 108 -6.18 0.90 -15.14
CA GLN A 108 -7.19 0.61 -16.17
C GLN A 108 -7.31 -0.89 -16.45
N ASN A 109 -6.35 -1.71 -15.98
CA ASN A 109 -6.37 -3.15 -16.14
C ASN A 109 -7.55 -3.76 -15.36
N PRO A 110 -8.54 -4.40 -16.05
CA PRO A 110 -9.71 -4.99 -15.40
C PRO A 110 -9.37 -6.19 -14.50
N ASP A 111 -8.22 -6.85 -14.72
CA ASP A 111 -7.79 -8.00 -13.95
C ASP A 111 -7.04 -7.62 -12.66
N PHE A 112 -6.63 -6.34 -12.52
CA PHE A 112 -5.89 -5.87 -11.35
C PHE A 112 -6.53 -6.26 -10.02
N PRO A 113 -7.86 -6.11 -9.80
CA PRO A 113 -8.48 -6.45 -8.52
C PRO A 113 -8.26 -7.91 -8.09
N GLU A 114 -8.41 -8.85 -9.01
CA GLU A 114 -8.26 -10.28 -8.69
C GLU A 114 -6.78 -10.68 -8.57
N LEU A 115 -5.91 -10.13 -9.40
CA LEU A 115 -4.46 -10.35 -9.31
C LEU A 115 -3.91 -9.86 -7.98
N PHE A 116 -4.31 -8.66 -7.57
CA PHE A 116 -3.89 -8.07 -6.30
C PHE A 116 -4.45 -8.81 -5.08
N ALA A 117 -5.70 -9.27 -5.15
CA ALA A 117 -6.30 -10.08 -4.09
C ALA A 117 -5.51 -11.38 -3.86
N GLY A 118 -5.05 -12.03 -4.93
CA GLY A 118 -4.16 -13.20 -4.84
C GLY A 118 -2.82 -12.89 -4.16
N TYR A 119 -2.23 -11.74 -4.45
CA TYR A 119 -1.03 -11.26 -3.76
C TYR A 119 -1.27 -11.01 -2.26
N ALA A 120 -2.36 -10.31 -1.93
CA ALA A 120 -2.73 -10.01 -0.54
C ALA A 120 -2.92 -11.28 0.29
N ARG A 121 -3.60 -12.29 -0.28
CA ARG A 121 -3.73 -13.62 0.33
C ARG A 121 -2.37 -14.28 0.56
N ALA A 122 -1.50 -14.27 -0.46
CA ALA A 122 -0.18 -14.87 -0.38
C ALA A 122 0.67 -14.23 0.72
N PHE A 123 0.61 -12.88 0.84
CA PHE A 123 1.25 -12.14 1.92
C PHE A 123 0.71 -12.58 3.30
N ALA A 124 -0.61 -12.60 3.48
CA ALA A 124 -1.23 -12.96 4.75
C ALA A 124 -0.93 -14.42 5.18
N CYS A 125 -0.80 -15.34 4.20
CA CYS A 125 -0.35 -16.71 4.47
C CYS A 125 1.12 -16.75 4.89
N ARG A 126 1.99 -15.93 4.27
CA ARG A 126 3.43 -15.94 4.54
C ARG A 126 3.77 -15.33 5.89
N PHE A 127 3.08 -14.27 6.28
CA PHE A 127 3.31 -13.54 7.53
C PHE A 127 2.10 -13.67 8.48
N PRO A 128 1.81 -14.88 9.00
CA PRO A 128 0.58 -15.16 9.75
C PRO A 128 0.48 -14.45 11.10
N TRP A 129 1.53 -13.78 11.55
CA TRP A 129 1.56 -12.98 12.78
C TRP A 129 1.11 -11.53 12.57
N VAL A 130 1.02 -11.06 11.31
CA VAL A 130 0.52 -9.72 10.97
C VAL A 130 -0.97 -9.65 11.18
N GLN A 131 -1.46 -8.56 11.80
CA GLN A 131 -2.87 -8.34 12.10
C GLN A 131 -3.44 -7.08 11.43
N LEU A 132 -2.61 -6.04 11.20
CA LEU A 132 -3.07 -4.73 10.75
C LEU A 132 -2.74 -4.55 9.27
N TYR A 133 -3.71 -4.15 8.46
CA TYR A 133 -3.56 -4.01 7.02
C TYR A 133 -4.19 -2.72 6.49
N THR A 134 -3.49 -2.07 5.56
CA THR A 134 -4.03 -1.11 4.59
C THR A 134 -3.85 -1.73 3.22
N PRO A 135 -4.85 -2.45 2.66
CA PRO A 135 -4.62 -3.15 1.40
C PRO A 135 -4.30 -2.20 0.25
N VAL A 136 -5.06 -1.10 0.09
CA VAL A 136 -4.78 -0.06 -0.91
C VAL A 136 -4.78 1.30 -0.22
N ASN A 137 -3.67 2.03 -0.34
CA ASN A 137 -3.54 3.39 0.18
C ASN A 137 -4.31 4.39 -0.66
N GLU A 138 -5.08 5.27 0.00
CA GLU A 138 -5.72 6.47 -0.59
C GLU A 138 -6.30 6.22 -1.99
N MET A 139 -7.31 5.38 -2.06
CA MET A 139 -7.91 4.94 -3.33
C MET A 139 -8.38 6.10 -4.21
N TYR A 140 -8.94 7.14 -3.59
CA TYR A 140 -9.39 8.32 -4.31
C TYR A 140 -8.21 9.08 -4.94
N ILE A 141 -7.17 9.38 -4.16
CA ILE A 141 -5.97 10.08 -4.65
C ILE A 141 -5.24 9.25 -5.71
N CYS A 142 -5.13 7.95 -5.50
CA CYS A 142 -4.54 7.02 -6.46
C CYS A 142 -5.20 7.15 -7.85
N ALA A 143 -6.53 7.10 -7.90
CA ALA A 143 -7.28 7.24 -9.15
C ALA A 143 -7.25 8.68 -9.69
N LEU A 144 -7.37 9.69 -8.82
CA LEU A 144 -7.39 11.10 -9.20
C LEU A 144 -6.10 11.51 -9.90
N PHE A 145 -4.95 11.19 -9.29
CA PHE A 145 -3.63 11.58 -9.82
C PHE A 145 -3.24 10.75 -11.04
N SER A 146 -3.67 9.50 -11.11
CA SER A 146 -3.37 8.64 -12.25
C SER A 146 -4.22 8.93 -13.48
N ALA A 147 -5.54 9.10 -13.31
CA ALA A 147 -6.46 9.08 -14.44
C ALA A 147 -7.30 10.37 -14.64
N ARG A 148 -7.31 11.30 -13.64
CA ARG A 148 -8.00 12.59 -13.79
C ARG A 148 -7.03 13.73 -14.03
N TYR A 149 -5.94 13.79 -13.26
CA TYR A 149 -4.89 14.80 -13.41
C TYR A 149 -3.78 14.36 -14.38
N GLY A 150 -3.61 13.06 -14.59
CA GLY A 150 -2.61 12.50 -15.49
C GLY A 150 -1.19 12.73 -15.04
N TRP A 151 -0.95 12.68 -13.72
CA TRP A 151 0.38 12.86 -13.15
C TRP A 151 1.13 11.55 -13.00
N TRP A 152 0.39 10.45 -12.72
CA TRP A 152 0.95 9.13 -12.43
C TRP A 152 0.41 8.03 -13.37
N ASN A 153 1.06 6.91 -13.36
CA ASN A 153 0.65 5.63 -13.94
C ASN A 153 0.14 5.77 -15.40
N GLU A 154 -1.14 5.55 -15.66
CA GLU A 154 -1.76 5.65 -16.99
C GLU A 154 -1.79 7.06 -17.58
N GLN A 155 -1.61 8.09 -16.75
CA GLN A 155 -1.55 9.50 -17.15
C GLN A 155 -2.74 9.95 -18.01
N LEU A 156 -3.92 9.40 -17.76
CA LEU A 156 -5.16 9.86 -18.38
C LEU A 156 -5.63 11.19 -17.79
N ARG A 157 -6.52 11.89 -18.53
CA ARG A 157 -7.12 13.17 -18.10
C ARG A 157 -8.60 13.19 -18.42
N THR A 158 -9.29 12.10 -18.07
CA THR A 158 -10.71 11.94 -18.42
C THR A 158 -11.52 11.43 -17.24
N ASP A 159 -12.80 11.83 -17.17
CA ASP A 159 -13.72 11.33 -16.15
C ASP A 159 -13.92 9.81 -16.25
N ARG A 160 -13.98 9.29 -17.47
CA ARG A 160 -14.10 7.85 -17.70
C ARG A 160 -12.89 7.07 -17.16
N GLY A 161 -11.69 7.57 -17.44
CA GLY A 161 -10.45 6.97 -16.90
C GLY A 161 -10.42 6.99 -15.37
N PHE A 162 -10.76 8.15 -14.78
CA PHE A 162 -10.85 8.30 -13.33
C PHE A 162 -11.85 7.33 -12.69
N VAL A 163 -13.08 7.26 -13.21
CA VAL A 163 -14.11 6.35 -12.68
C VAL A 163 -13.69 4.89 -12.84
N THR A 164 -13.02 4.55 -13.94
CA THR A 164 -12.50 3.19 -14.17
C THR A 164 -11.41 2.84 -13.16
N ALA A 165 -10.40 3.69 -12.99
CA ALA A 165 -9.33 3.50 -12.02
C ALA A 165 -9.89 3.41 -10.59
N LEU A 166 -10.75 4.35 -10.19
CA LEU A 166 -11.37 4.35 -8.86
C LEU A 166 -12.14 3.06 -8.58
N LYS A 167 -12.95 2.61 -9.55
CA LYS A 167 -13.68 1.34 -9.45
C LYS A 167 -12.74 0.15 -9.27
N HIS A 168 -11.63 0.11 -10.01
CA HIS A 168 -10.67 -1.00 -9.92
C HIS A 168 -9.91 -0.98 -8.59
N VAL A 169 -9.42 0.17 -8.11
CA VAL A 169 -8.69 0.23 -6.84
C VAL A 169 -9.60 -0.05 -5.64
N VAL A 170 -10.86 0.43 -5.64
CA VAL A 170 -11.84 0.10 -4.60
C VAL A 170 -12.18 -1.38 -4.61
N ARG A 171 -12.39 -1.96 -5.79
CA ARG A 171 -12.65 -3.41 -5.91
C ARG A 171 -11.44 -4.22 -5.46
N ALA A 172 -10.21 -3.80 -5.82
CA ALA A 172 -8.98 -4.44 -5.38
C ALA A 172 -8.86 -4.42 -3.85
N ASN A 173 -9.14 -3.29 -3.22
CA ASN A 173 -9.15 -3.16 -1.76
C ASN A 173 -10.13 -4.16 -1.11
N VAL A 174 -11.39 -4.18 -1.57
CA VAL A 174 -12.42 -5.07 -1.02
C VAL A 174 -12.08 -6.54 -1.24
N ARG A 175 -11.60 -6.91 -2.43
CA ARG A 175 -11.19 -8.29 -2.74
C ARG A 175 -10.00 -8.73 -1.92
N ALA A 176 -9.00 -7.84 -1.75
CA ALA A 176 -7.85 -8.11 -0.88
C ALA A 176 -8.28 -8.33 0.58
N MET A 177 -9.19 -7.50 1.11
CA MET A 177 -9.75 -7.70 2.46
C MET A 177 -10.42 -9.07 2.60
N GLN A 178 -11.23 -9.48 1.64
CA GLN A 178 -11.91 -10.79 1.63
C GLN A 178 -10.90 -11.95 1.62
N GLU A 179 -9.87 -11.86 0.78
CA GLU A 179 -8.84 -12.89 0.66
C GLU A 179 -7.95 -12.96 1.91
N ILE A 180 -7.63 -11.82 2.54
CA ILE A 180 -6.93 -11.79 3.82
C ILE A 180 -7.80 -12.45 4.90
N LEU A 181 -9.07 -12.05 5.04
CA LEU A 181 -9.98 -12.62 6.04
C LEU A 181 -10.20 -14.13 5.86
N SER A 182 -10.13 -14.65 4.64
CA SER A 182 -10.27 -16.07 4.39
C SER A 182 -9.16 -16.93 5.02
N VAL A 183 -8.00 -16.33 5.30
CA VAL A 183 -6.83 -16.99 5.91
C VAL A 183 -6.44 -16.40 7.27
N ARG A 184 -6.88 -15.17 7.56
CA ARG A 184 -6.64 -14.42 8.79
C ARG A 184 -7.95 -13.79 9.28
N PRO A 185 -8.88 -14.56 9.86
CA PRO A 185 -10.19 -14.04 10.28
C PRO A 185 -10.12 -12.89 11.29
N GLU A 186 -9.02 -12.79 12.04
CA GLU A 186 -8.76 -11.74 13.05
C GLU A 186 -8.07 -10.49 12.47
N ALA A 187 -7.85 -10.41 11.16
CA ALA A 187 -7.23 -9.24 10.54
C ALA A 187 -8.07 -7.98 10.76
N ILE A 188 -7.39 -6.87 11.04
CA ILE A 188 -7.97 -5.54 11.23
C ILE A 188 -7.50 -4.65 10.08
N PHE A 189 -8.46 -3.95 9.47
CA PHE A 189 -8.17 -3.04 8.38
C PHE A 189 -8.18 -1.60 8.84
N ILE A 190 -7.09 -0.89 8.55
CA ILE A 190 -6.91 0.53 8.81
C ILE A 190 -6.88 1.22 7.46
N GLN A 191 -7.96 1.86 7.09
CA GLN A 191 -8.04 2.57 5.81
C GLN A 191 -7.45 3.96 5.94
N SER A 192 -6.54 4.27 5.04
CA SER A 192 -5.96 5.60 4.86
C SER A 192 -6.59 6.25 3.63
N GLU A 193 -7.22 7.40 3.80
CA GLU A 193 -7.84 8.18 2.74
C GLU A 193 -7.63 9.68 2.94
N SER A 194 -7.58 10.41 1.84
CA SER A 194 -7.61 11.87 1.84
C SER A 194 -9.05 12.36 1.95
N THR A 195 -9.29 13.31 2.83
CA THR A 195 -10.56 14.03 2.93
C THR A 195 -10.32 15.50 2.70
N GLU A 196 -11.04 16.10 1.74
CA GLU A 196 -10.87 17.48 1.33
C GLU A 196 -12.15 18.28 1.59
N GLY A 197 -11.99 19.49 2.10
CA GLY A 197 -13.07 20.48 2.17
C GLY A 197 -12.89 21.52 1.08
N TYR A 198 -13.92 21.70 0.24
CA TYR A 198 -13.90 22.73 -0.80
C TYR A 198 -14.69 23.92 -0.34
N HIS A 199 -14.08 25.11 -0.38
CA HIS A 199 -14.70 26.39 -0.11
C HIS A 199 -14.59 27.26 -1.35
N ALA A 200 -15.70 27.86 -1.75
CA ALA A 200 -15.68 28.86 -2.81
C ALA A 200 -15.34 30.23 -2.18
N ASP A 201 -14.25 30.84 -2.64
CA ASP A 201 -13.89 32.22 -2.24
C ASP A 201 -14.85 33.24 -2.84
N ASP A 202 -15.51 32.90 -3.97
CA ASP A 202 -16.53 33.70 -4.65
C ASP A 202 -17.85 32.92 -4.69
N PRO A 203 -18.98 33.49 -4.19
CA PRO A 203 -20.28 32.83 -4.25
C PRO A 203 -20.76 32.46 -5.66
N SER A 204 -20.21 33.08 -6.72
CA SER A 204 -20.50 32.72 -8.11
C SER A 204 -19.77 31.47 -8.60
N ALA A 205 -18.87 30.94 -7.82
CA ALA A 205 -18.12 29.72 -8.13
C ALA A 205 -18.77 28.41 -7.59
N LEU A 206 -19.98 28.54 -7.00
CA LEU A 206 -20.77 27.40 -6.50
C LEU A 206 -21.61 26.74 -7.57
#